data_b9f5a6f4d96170bddfe16f9dbca9a354
#
_entry.id   b9f5a6f4d96170bddfe16f9dbca9a354
#
_cell.length_a   1.000
_cell.length_b   1.000
_cell.length_c   1.000
_cell.angle_alpha   90.00
_cell.angle_beta   90.00
_cell.angle_gamma   90.00
#
_symmetry.space_group_name_H-M   'P 1'
#
loop_
_entity.id
_entity.type
_entity.pdbx_description
1 polymer ?
#
loop_
_entity_poly.entity_id
_entity_poly.type
_entity_poly.pdbx_seq_one_letter_code
_entity_poly.pdbx_strand_id
1 'polypeptide(L)'
;MTHEEAIAAGMEVHEIQHSMKRRTPWHDYSRKGTYMLTLVVKDRKALLGTLKGCLEGETVPYVEYSALGSAIVLEEQKKIHRYYPQVEVWKLCVMPDHLHMIVRVNEDMGEGKHLGKVLAGFKWGCNIAYWKLFNMDAPPREGLFEKGYCDKILMHEGQLDNWKHYLDDNPRRLMMKLQNPGLFTVLTGMDIAGEQCQVVGNRFLLDIPDKVAVIVHRRYTDEENARLREEWLRCGERGGVLVSAAISPKEKEVLREAMSRGYNIILLRENGFPKLYKPSGESFDACARGVLLQICPWEFHYEKKVITRAQCLHLNAMAERIAVDG
;
A
#
# COMPACT_ATOMS: atom_id res chain seq x y z
N MET A 1 -27.98 -14.58 -10.11
CA MET A 1 -28.94 -13.76 -9.38
C MET A 1 -28.32 -12.39 -9.21
N THR A 2 -28.90 -11.38 -9.83
CA THR A 2 -28.49 -9.98 -9.74
C THR A 2 -28.95 -9.37 -8.42
N HIS A 3 -28.45 -8.17 -8.07
CA HIS A 3 -28.87 -7.43 -6.88
C HIS A 3 -30.39 -7.13 -6.90
N GLU A 4 -30.91 -6.79 -8.07
CA GLU A 4 -32.35 -6.52 -8.29
C GLU A 4 -33.21 -7.78 -8.14
N GLU A 5 -32.75 -8.92 -8.66
CA GLU A 5 -33.41 -10.21 -8.50
C GLU A 5 -33.48 -10.67 -7.03
N ALA A 6 -32.44 -10.38 -6.23
CA ALA A 6 -32.43 -10.68 -4.81
C ALA A 6 -33.42 -9.82 -4.03
N ILE A 7 -33.52 -8.52 -4.35
CA ILE A 7 -34.54 -7.61 -3.76
C ILE A 7 -35.95 -8.08 -4.13
N ALA A 8 -36.18 -8.42 -5.40
CA ALA A 8 -37.47 -8.93 -5.87
C ALA A 8 -37.88 -10.24 -5.21
N ALA A 9 -36.91 -11.06 -4.80
CA ALA A 9 -37.12 -12.30 -4.05
C ALA A 9 -37.30 -12.10 -2.53
N GLY A 10 -37.37 -10.84 -2.06
CA GLY A 10 -37.57 -10.52 -0.64
C GLY A 10 -36.36 -10.82 0.24
N MET A 11 -35.16 -10.98 -0.33
CA MET A 11 -33.93 -11.21 0.43
C MET A 11 -33.42 -9.89 1.01
N GLU A 12 -32.98 -9.90 2.24
CA GLU A 12 -32.33 -8.75 2.88
C GLU A 12 -30.99 -8.48 2.20
N VAL A 13 -30.91 -7.45 1.38
CA VAL A 13 -29.73 -7.06 0.63
C VAL A 13 -29.05 -5.92 1.37
N HIS A 14 -27.94 -6.23 2.02
CA HIS A 14 -27.11 -5.20 2.66
C HIS A 14 -26.32 -4.42 1.63
N GLU A 15 -26.18 -3.10 1.84
CA GLU A 15 -25.30 -2.27 1.02
C GLU A 15 -23.89 -2.89 0.96
N ILE A 16 -23.37 -3.03 -0.26
CA ILE A 16 -22.02 -3.53 -0.49
C ILE A 16 -21.04 -2.53 0.15
N GLN A 17 -20.42 -2.90 1.27
CA GLN A 17 -19.41 -2.07 1.91
C GLN A 17 -18.26 -1.80 0.93
N HIS A 18 -17.67 -0.59 0.99
CA HIS A 18 -16.61 -0.13 0.09
C HIS A 18 -15.40 -1.09 -0.01
N SER A 19 -15.13 -1.89 1.01
CA SER A 19 -14.09 -2.95 1.01
C SER A 19 -14.36 -4.07 -0.03
N MET A 20 -15.61 -4.32 -0.38
CA MET A 20 -15.99 -5.34 -1.37
C MET A 20 -15.94 -4.82 -2.81
N LYS A 21 -15.95 -3.50 -3.03
CA LYS A 21 -15.79 -2.88 -4.36
C LYS A 21 -14.36 -3.01 -4.94
N ARG A 22 -13.43 -3.62 -4.21
CA ARG A 22 -12.04 -3.81 -4.68
C ARG A 22 -11.83 -5.03 -5.55
N ARG A 23 -12.82 -5.91 -5.70
CA ARG A 23 -12.75 -7.01 -6.66
C ARG A 23 -12.85 -6.44 -8.06
N THR A 24 -12.04 -6.97 -8.94
CA THR A 24 -12.07 -6.62 -10.36
C THR A 24 -13.32 -7.24 -10.98
N PRO A 25 -14.35 -6.45 -11.38
CA PRO A 25 -15.65 -6.96 -11.78
C PRO A 25 -15.61 -7.87 -13.02
N TRP A 26 -14.62 -7.65 -13.88
CA TRP A 26 -14.43 -8.37 -15.13
C TRP A 26 -13.54 -9.61 -15.01
N HIS A 27 -13.00 -9.92 -13.82
CA HIS A 27 -12.10 -11.06 -13.62
C HIS A 27 -12.85 -12.29 -13.12
N ASP A 28 -12.65 -13.41 -13.79
CA ASP A 28 -13.21 -14.70 -13.39
C ASP A 28 -12.30 -15.41 -12.39
N TYR A 29 -12.67 -15.37 -11.13
CA TYR A 29 -11.93 -15.98 -10.02
C TYR A 29 -12.07 -17.51 -9.93
N SER A 30 -12.74 -18.16 -10.88
CA SER A 30 -12.76 -19.62 -11.02
C SER A 30 -11.61 -20.14 -11.87
N ARG A 31 -10.97 -19.27 -12.64
CA ARG A 31 -9.90 -19.63 -13.57
C ARG A 31 -8.52 -19.65 -12.93
N LYS A 32 -7.59 -20.33 -13.62
CA LYS A 32 -6.19 -20.33 -13.27
C LYS A 32 -5.65 -18.91 -13.13
N GLY A 33 -4.84 -18.67 -12.10
CA GLY A 33 -4.28 -17.32 -11.83
C GLY A 33 -3.46 -17.29 -10.58
N THR A 34 -2.74 -16.19 -10.39
CA THR A 34 -1.97 -15.93 -9.17
C THR A 34 -2.47 -14.64 -8.52
N TYR A 35 -2.65 -14.70 -7.22
CA TYR A 35 -3.27 -13.63 -6.45
C TYR A 35 -2.45 -13.30 -5.21
N MET A 36 -2.31 -12.03 -4.88
CA MET A 36 -1.89 -11.62 -3.55
C MET A 36 -3.11 -11.17 -2.76
N LEU A 37 -3.37 -11.87 -1.66
CA LEU A 37 -4.56 -11.70 -0.83
C LEU A 37 -4.18 -11.06 0.51
N THR A 38 -5.06 -10.23 1.04
CA THR A 38 -4.91 -9.63 2.37
C THR A 38 -6.16 -9.87 3.19
N LEU A 39 -5.98 -10.48 4.36
CA LEU A 39 -7.02 -10.67 5.36
C LEU A 39 -6.67 -9.86 6.61
N VAL A 40 -7.58 -9.02 7.06
CA VAL A 40 -7.38 -8.15 8.22
C VAL A 40 -8.14 -8.72 9.42
N VAL A 41 -7.49 -8.81 10.57
CA VAL A 41 -8.15 -9.18 11.82
C VAL A 41 -9.16 -8.11 12.18
N LYS A 42 -10.31 -8.51 12.71
CA LYS A 42 -11.39 -7.60 13.08
C LYS A 42 -10.88 -6.53 14.06
N ASP A 43 -11.26 -5.29 13.78
CA ASP A 43 -10.82 -4.10 14.52
C ASP A 43 -9.29 -3.93 14.58
N ARG A 44 -8.56 -4.57 13.68
CA ARG A 44 -7.09 -4.58 13.65
C ARG A 44 -6.44 -5.00 14.99
N LYS A 45 -7.07 -5.89 15.73
CA LYS A 45 -6.52 -6.45 16.95
C LYS A 45 -5.26 -7.27 16.64
N ALA A 46 -4.19 -7.06 17.40
CA ALA A 46 -2.92 -7.76 17.22
C ALA A 46 -2.98 -9.19 17.83
N LEU A 47 -3.80 -10.07 17.24
CA LEU A 47 -4.04 -11.43 17.75
C LEU A 47 -3.10 -12.49 17.18
N LEU A 48 -2.42 -12.21 16.05
CA LEU A 48 -1.66 -13.22 15.32
C LEU A 48 -0.20 -13.30 15.73
N GLY A 49 0.30 -12.31 16.45
CA GLY A 49 1.70 -12.28 16.89
C GLY A 49 2.15 -10.93 17.41
N THR A 50 3.43 -10.84 17.73
CA THR A 50 4.08 -9.62 18.21
C THR A 50 5.30 -9.31 17.36
N LEU A 51 5.46 -8.05 16.97
CA LEU A 51 6.64 -7.59 16.26
C LEU A 51 7.86 -7.58 17.19
N LYS A 52 8.95 -8.20 16.75
CA LYS A 52 10.22 -8.33 17.47
C LYS A 52 11.38 -7.88 16.58
N GLY A 53 12.58 -7.77 17.18
CA GLY A 53 13.80 -7.32 16.51
C GLY A 53 13.97 -5.81 16.55
N CYS A 54 14.90 -5.29 15.76
CA CYS A 54 15.20 -3.86 15.66
C CYS A 54 15.66 -3.50 14.25
N LEU A 55 15.64 -2.21 13.90
CA LEU A 55 16.10 -1.73 12.59
C LEU A 55 17.63 -1.66 12.51
N GLU A 56 18.27 -1.37 13.63
CA GLU A 56 19.72 -1.27 13.77
C GLU A 56 20.17 -2.30 14.80
N GLY A 57 20.81 -3.39 14.36
CA GLY A 57 21.27 -4.46 15.23
C GLY A 57 21.32 -5.82 14.55
N GLU A 58 21.67 -6.87 15.31
CA GLU A 58 21.87 -8.22 14.77
C GLU A 58 20.56 -8.93 14.39
N THR A 59 19.45 -8.59 15.07
CA THR A 59 18.15 -9.25 14.85
C THR A 59 17.26 -8.37 13.99
N VAL A 60 17.11 -8.71 12.71
CA VAL A 60 16.17 -8.03 11.81
C VAL A 60 14.72 -8.14 12.30
N PRO A 61 13.85 -7.16 12.01
CA PRO A 61 12.46 -7.23 12.42
C PRO A 61 11.73 -8.46 11.89
N TYR A 62 11.02 -9.15 12.78
CA TYR A 62 10.18 -10.33 12.47
C TYR A 62 8.93 -10.35 13.35
N VAL A 63 7.97 -11.19 13.02
CA VAL A 63 6.79 -11.43 13.85
C VAL A 63 6.95 -12.75 14.60
N GLU A 64 7.00 -12.67 15.92
CA GLU A 64 6.87 -13.83 16.80
C GLU A 64 5.39 -14.21 16.86
N TYR A 65 5.04 -15.38 16.33
CA TYR A 65 3.65 -15.79 16.22
C TYR A 65 3.03 -16.11 17.58
N SER A 66 1.80 -15.70 17.80
CA SER A 66 0.96 -16.20 18.89
C SER A 66 0.59 -17.68 18.64
N ALA A 67 -0.05 -18.33 19.61
CA ALA A 67 -0.62 -19.66 19.39
C ALA A 67 -1.59 -19.69 18.21
N LEU A 68 -2.40 -18.62 18.03
CA LEU A 68 -3.31 -18.47 16.90
C LEU A 68 -2.56 -18.28 15.57
N GLY A 69 -1.55 -17.41 15.53
CA GLY A 69 -0.70 -17.21 14.36
C GLY A 69 0.01 -18.49 13.94
N SER A 70 0.54 -19.25 14.92
CA SER A 70 1.18 -20.56 14.69
C SER A 70 0.19 -21.59 14.13
N ALA A 71 -1.03 -21.67 14.66
CA ALA A 71 -2.06 -22.56 14.13
C ALA A 71 -2.41 -22.25 12.67
N ILE A 72 -2.47 -20.95 12.30
CA ILE A 72 -2.73 -20.52 10.91
C ILE A 72 -1.57 -20.94 9.99
N VAL A 73 -0.33 -20.69 10.40
CA VAL A 73 0.87 -20.99 9.60
C VAL A 73 1.09 -22.49 9.46
N LEU A 74 0.95 -23.25 10.53
CA LEU A 74 1.31 -24.67 10.55
C LEU A 74 0.21 -25.59 10.03
N GLU A 75 -1.05 -25.22 10.24
CA GLU A 75 -2.20 -26.12 9.99
C GLU A 75 -3.20 -25.54 8.99
N GLU A 76 -3.78 -24.36 9.26
CA GLU A 76 -4.94 -23.89 8.50
C GLU A 76 -4.60 -23.61 7.04
N GLN A 77 -3.44 -23.02 6.75
CA GLN A 77 -3.03 -22.74 5.36
C GLN A 77 -2.82 -24.03 4.54
N LYS A 78 -2.38 -25.13 5.16
CA LYS A 78 -2.17 -26.43 4.49
C LYS A 78 -3.49 -27.07 4.07
N LYS A 79 -4.58 -26.78 4.80
CA LYS A 79 -5.92 -27.26 4.47
C LYS A 79 -6.42 -26.73 3.12
N ILE A 80 -5.93 -25.55 2.68
CA ILE A 80 -6.28 -25.00 1.36
C ILE A 80 -5.96 -26.03 0.27
N HIS A 81 -4.72 -26.47 0.19
CA HIS A 81 -4.30 -27.48 -0.81
C HIS A 81 -4.99 -28.83 -0.60
N ARG A 82 -5.23 -29.23 0.64
CA ARG A 82 -5.93 -30.49 0.95
C ARG A 82 -7.36 -30.53 0.41
N TYR A 83 -8.12 -29.44 0.48
CA TYR A 83 -9.49 -29.36 0.00
C TYR A 83 -9.61 -28.90 -1.47
N TYR A 84 -8.60 -28.19 -1.95
CA TYR A 84 -8.49 -27.66 -3.29
C TYR A 84 -7.10 -27.98 -3.85
N PRO A 85 -6.83 -29.22 -4.34
CA PRO A 85 -5.51 -29.64 -4.78
C PRO A 85 -4.88 -28.77 -5.89
N GLN A 86 -5.71 -28.10 -6.69
CA GLN A 86 -5.29 -27.14 -7.72
C GLN A 86 -4.90 -25.78 -7.17
N VAL A 87 -5.03 -25.55 -5.85
CA VAL A 87 -4.71 -24.28 -5.20
C VAL A 87 -3.50 -24.44 -4.27
N GLU A 88 -2.49 -23.63 -4.50
CA GLU A 88 -1.25 -23.63 -3.73
C GLU A 88 -1.05 -22.28 -3.03
N VAL A 89 -0.56 -22.30 -1.80
CA VAL A 89 -0.09 -21.11 -1.09
C VAL A 89 1.42 -21.02 -1.27
N TRP A 90 1.84 -20.14 -2.17
CA TRP A 90 3.27 -19.98 -2.47
C TRP A 90 4.02 -19.20 -1.40
N LYS A 91 3.33 -18.27 -0.73
CA LYS A 91 3.91 -17.49 0.36
C LYS A 91 2.83 -17.03 1.31
N LEU A 92 3.13 -17.07 2.60
CA LEU A 92 2.30 -16.54 3.67
C LEU A 92 3.15 -15.61 4.54
N CYS A 93 2.65 -14.40 4.77
CA CYS A 93 3.22 -13.43 5.71
C CYS A 93 2.14 -13.10 6.75
N VAL A 94 2.38 -13.51 7.99
CA VAL A 94 1.48 -13.23 9.11
C VAL A 94 2.04 -12.05 9.90
N MET A 95 1.26 -10.97 9.94
CA MET A 95 1.52 -9.75 10.70
C MET A 95 0.66 -9.76 11.97
N PRO A 96 0.93 -8.92 12.97
CA PRO A 96 0.17 -8.97 14.22
C PRO A 96 -1.35 -8.85 14.05
N ASP A 97 -1.83 -8.01 13.13
CA ASP A 97 -3.24 -7.64 12.93
C ASP A 97 -3.82 -8.00 11.55
N HIS A 98 -3.04 -8.68 10.72
CA HIS A 98 -3.45 -9.09 9.37
C HIS A 98 -2.52 -10.16 8.82
N LEU A 99 -2.90 -10.76 7.70
CA LEU A 99 -2.02 -11.62 6.93
C LEU A 99 -2.10 -11.31 5.43
N HIS A 100 -0.99 -11.58 4.75
CA HIS A 100 -0.92 -11.61 3.30
C HIS A 100 -0.58 -13.03 2.85
N MET A 101 -1.15 -13.47 1.74
CA MET A 101 -0.77 -14.71 1.10
C MET A 101 -0.69 -14.55 -0.42
N ILE A 102 0.30 -15.18 -1.03
CA ILE A 102 0.35 -15.38 -2.48
C ILE A 102 -0.22 -16.75 -2.76
N VAL A 103 -1.33 -16.77 -3.50
CA VAL A 103 -2.06 -17.98 -3.83
C VAL A 103 -2.02 -18.20 -5.34
N ARG A 104 -1.69 -19.43 -5.76
CA ARG A 104 -1.74 -19.88 -7.13
C ARG A 104 -2.89 -20.86 -7.33
N VAL A 105 -3.73 -20.56 -8.29
CA VAL A 105 -4.72 -21.50 -8.86
C VAL A 105 -4.12 -22.05 -10.14
N ASN A 106 -3.73 -23.33 -10.15
CA ASN A 106 -2.99 -23.98 -11.24
C ASN A 106 -3.89 -24.35 -12.41
N GLU A 107 -5.14 -24.72 -12.12
CA GLU A 107 -6.16 -25.16 -13.08
C GLU A 107 -7.49 -24.51 -12.76
N ASP A 108 -8.37 -24.40 -13.75
CA ASP A 108 -9.73 -23.88 -13.57
C ASP A 108 -10.48 -24.70 -12.51
N MET A 109 -11.20 -24.05 -11.63
CA MET A 109 -11.71 -24.65 -10.39
C MET A 109 -12.97 -25.50 -10.58
N GLY A 110 -13.52 -25.55 -11.78
CA GLY A 110 -14.75 -26.26 -12.07
C GLY A 110 -16.02 -25.52 -11.61
N GLU A 111 -17.16 -26.10 -11.94
CA GLU A 111 -18.47 -25.49 -11.74
C GLU A 111 -18.73 -25.15 -10.26
N GLY A 112 -19.21 -23.95 -10.03
CA GLY A 112 -19.58 -23.44 -8.70
C GLY A 112 -18.43 -23.26 -7.72
N LYS A 113 -17.17 -23.49 -8.12
CA LYS A 113 -15.97 -23.24 -7.29
C LYS A 113 -15.24 -22.00 -7.77
N HIS A 114 -14.73 -21.20 -6.86
CA HIS A 114 -13.94 -20.00 -7.15
C HIS A 114 -13.10 -19.62 -5.93
N LEU A 115 -12.09 -18.76 -6.12
CA LEU A 115 -11.16 -18.33 -5.07
C LEU A 115 -11.86 -17.82 -3.79
N GLY A 116 -13.01 -17.15 -3.93
CA GLY A 116 -13.78 -16.68 -2.77
C GLY A 116 -14.29 -17.83 -1.88
N LYS A 117 -14.64 -19.01 -2.42
CA LYS A 117 -15.01 -20.18 -1.62
C LYS A 117 -13.80 -20.78 -0.89
N VAL A 118 -12.64 -20.82 -1.54
CA VAL A 118 -11.39 -21.25 -0.90
C VAL A 118 -11.10 -20.40 0.32
N LEU A 119 -11.18 -19.07 0.18
CA LEU A 119 -10.94 -18.14 1.27
C LEU A 119 -12.00 -18.19 2.36
N ALA A 120 -13.27 -18.44 2.00
CA ALA A 120 -14.33 -18.66 2.99
C ALA A 120 -14.02 -19.89 3.86
N GLY A 121 -13.60 -20.99 3.24
CA GLY A 121 -13.17 -22.20 3.95
C GLY A 121 -11.95 -21.96 4.84
N PHE A 122 -10.93 -21.26 4.33
CA PHE A 122 -9.76 -20.89 5.12
C PHE A 122 -10.13 -20.01 6.32
N LYS A 123 -10.93 -18.96 6.12
CA LYS A 123 -11.41 -18.09 7.21
C LYS A 123 -12.21 -18.86 8.25
N TRP A 124 -13.02 -19.82 7.81
CA TRP A 124 -13.78 -20.68 8.71
C TRP A 124 -12.88 -21.54 9.60
N GLY A 125 -11.84 -22.16 9.02
CA GLY A 125 -10.84 -22.91 9.79
C GLY A 125 -10.12 -22.02 10.81
N CYS A 126 -9.69 -20.83 10.40
CA CYS A 126 -9.09 -19.85 11.31
C CYS A 126 -10.06 -19.42 12.46
N ASN A 127 -11.36 -19.26 12.15
CA ASN A 127 -12.36 -18.97 13.17
C ASN A 127 -12.49 -20.10 14.19
N ILE A 128 -12.49 -21.36 13.76
CA ILE A 128 -12.52 -22.51 14.67
C ILE A 128 -11.30 -22.50 15.59
N ALA A 129 -10.10 -22.27 15.06
CA ALA A 129 -8.88 -22.16 15.84
C ALA A 129 -8.96 -21.00 16.85
N TYR A 130 -9.46 -19.84 16.42
CA TYR A 130 -9.67 -18.66 17.26
C TYR A 130 -10.63 -18.95 18.41
N TRP A 131 -11.82 -19.49 18.11
CA TRP A 131 -12.83 -19.80 19.16
C TRP A 131 -12.32 -20.82 20.17
N LYS A 132 -11.61 -21.85 19.70
CA LYS A 132 -11.01 -22.87 20.56
C LYS A 132 -9.96 -22.26 21.52
N LEU A 133 -9.05 -21.44 20.99
CA LEU A 133 -7.96 -20.84 21.78
C LEU A 133 -8.46 -19.80 22.78
N PHE A 134 -9.57 -19.15 22.51
CA PHE A 134 -10.14 -18.11 23.38
C PHE A 134 -11.37 -18.60 24.16
N ASN A 135 -11.64 -19.92 24.19
CA ASN A 135 -12.75 -20.55 24.91
C ASN A 135 -14.13 -19.93 24.61
N MET A 136 -14.35 -19.61 23.30
CA MET A 136 -15.61 -19.00 22.84
C MET A 136 -16.64 -20.10 22.50
N ASP A 137 -17.23 -20.72 23.51
CA ASP A 137 -18.06 -21.93 23.36
C ASP A 137 -19.49 -21.63 22.91
N ALA A 138 -20.06 -20.46 23.24
CA ALA A 138 -21.45 -20.11 22.96
C ALA A 138 -21.60 -19.14 21.74
N PRO A 139 -22.59 -19.37 20.84
CA PRO A 139 -23.00 -18.40 19.83
C PRO A 139 -23.71 -17.18 20.44
N PRO A 140 -23.69 -16.00 19.76
CA PRO A 140 -23.02 -15.74 18.47
C PRO A 140 -21.52 -15.60 18.66
N ARG A 141 -20.73 -16.33 17.84
CA ARG A 141 -19.28 -16.26 17.87
C ARG A 141 -18.77 -15.21 16.89
N GLU A 142 -17.91 -14.34 17.38
CA GLU A 142 -17.27 -13.35 16.56
C GLU A 142 -16.25 -13.99 15.60
N GLY A 143 -16.23 -13.55 14.32
CA GLY A 143 -15.22 -13.98 13.36
C GLY A 143 -13.89 -13.30 13.62
N LEU A 144 -12.78 -14.02 13.35
CA LEU A 144 -11.42 -13.50 13.48
C LEU A 144 -11.13 -12.35 12.53
N PHE A 145 -11.55 -12.48 11.26
CA PHE A 145 -11.24 -11.52 10.22
C PHE A 145 -12.43 -10.64 9.86
N GLU A 146 -12.13 -9.43 9.40
CA GLU A 146 -13.08 -8.53 8.76
C GLU A 146 -13.85 -9.23 7.63
N LYS A 147 -15.05 -8.71 7.30
CA LYS A 147 -15.83 -9.18 6.16
C LYS A 147 -15.06 -8.90 4.86
N GLY A 148 -15.04 -9.87 3.96
CA GLY A 148 -14.33 -9.76 2.69
C GLY A 148 -12.83 -9.98 2.80
N TYR A 149 -12.10 -9.56 1.80
CA TYR A 149 -10.63 -9.57 1.67
C TYR A 149 -10.22 -8.61 0.54
N CYS A 150 -8.96 -8.18 0.54
CA CYS A 150 -8.39 -7.47 -0.59
C CYS A 150 -7.58 -8.43 -1.44
N ASP A 151 -7.69 -8.30 -2.75
CA ASP A 151 -6.91 -9.07 -3.71
C ASP A 151 -6.19 -8.18 -4.72
N LYS A 152 -5.07 -8.68 -5.22
CA LYS A 152 -4.37 -8.18 -6.39
C LYS A 152 -4.12 -9.35 -7.32
N ILE A 153 -4.34 -9.16 -8.61
CA ILE A 153 -4.15 -10.17 -9.65
C ILE A 153 -2.77 -9.99 -10.25
N LEU A 154 -2.05 -11.10 -10.46
CA LEU A 154 -0.78 -11.10 -11.18
C LEU A 154 -1.04 -10.89 -12.67
N MET A 155 -0.61 -9.76 -13.21
CA MET A 155 -0.87 -9.34 -14.58
C MET A 155 0.38 -8.95 -15.37
N HIS A 156 1.51 -8.70 -14.69
CA HIS A 156 2.71 -8.16 -15.29
C HIS A 156 3.96 -8.94 -14.88
N GLU A 157 4.93 -8.99 -15.78
CA GLU A 157 6.26 -9.53 -15.49
C GLU A 157 6.92 -8.77 -14.33
N GLY A 158 7.69 -9.48 -13.49
CA GLY A 158 8.34 -8.92 -12.29
C GLY A 158 7.41 -8.62 -11.11
N GLN A 159 6.10 -8.63 -11.31
CA GLN A 159 5.13 -8.32 -10.24
C GLN A 159 5.16 -9.36 -9.10
N LEU A 160 5.40 -10.62 -9.41
CA LEU A 160 5.47 -11.70 -8.42
C LEU A 160 6.66 -11.51 -7.48
N ASP A 161 7.83 -11.17 -8.02
CA ASP A 161 9.04 -10.98 -7.22
C ASP A 161 8.92 -9.72 -6.35
N ASN A 162 8.31 -8.66 -6.87
CA ASN A 162 7.95 -7.49 -6.09
C ASN A 162 6.99 -7.84 -4.93
N TRP A 163 6.02 -8.74 -5.14
CA TRP A 163 5.12 -9.19 -4.07
C TRP A 163 5.85 -10.01 -3.02
N LYS A 164 6.72 -10.95 -3.44
CA LYS A 164 7.53 -11.75 -2.50
C LYS A 164 8.40 -10.86 -1.64
N HIS A 165 9.12 -9.93 -2.28
CA HIS A 165 9.95 -8.96 -1.58
C HIS A 165 9.15 -8.09 -0.61
N TYR A 166 7.99 -7.59 -1.05
CA TYR A 166 7.08 -6.83 -0.19
C TYR A 166 6.63 -7.63 1.05
N LEU A 167 6.31 -8.92 0.88
CA LEU A 167 5.90 -9.77 2.00
C LEU A 167 7.06 -10.03 2.99
N ASP A 168 8.28 -10.22 2.49
CA ASP A 168 9.47 -10.38 3.34
C ASP A 168 9.79 -9.11 4.12
N ASP A 169 9.61 -7.96 3.51
CA ASP A 169 9.91 -6.65 4.08
C ASP A 169 8.83 -6.11 5.06
N ASN A 170 7.67 -6.75 5.12
CA ASN A 170 6.55 -6.24 5.93
C ASN A 170 6.88 -6.02 7.41
N PRO A 171 7.59 -6.92 8.13
CA PRO A 171 7.93 -6.69 9.53
C PRO A 171 8.82 -5.45 9.71
N ARG A 172 9.84 -5.27 8.85
CA ARG A 172 10.71 -4.09 8.87
C ARG A 172 9.90 -2.80 8.63
N ARG A 173 9.03 -2.80 7.63
CA ARG A 173 8.14 -1.66 7.31
C ARG A 173 7.19 -1.32 8.46
N LEU A 174 6.69 -2.32 9.17
CA LEU A 174 5.87 -2.09 10.35
C LEU A 174 6.70 -1.46 11.47
N MET A 175 7.92 -1.97 11.73
CA MET A 175 8.84 -1.42 12.73
C MET A 175 9.15 0.04 12.45
N MET A 176 9.54 0.38 11.22
CA MET A 176 9.82 1.76 10.80
C MET A 176 8.62 2.69 11.05
N LYS A 177 7.41 2.22 10.72
CA LYS A 177 6.19 2.98 10.94
C LYS A 177 5.88 3.21 12.41
N LEU A 178 6.11 2.21 13.26
CA LEU A 178 5.88 2.32 14.71
C LEU A 178 6.89 3.24 15.39
N GLN A 179 8.12 3.27 14.91
CA GLN A 179 9.15 4.16 15.43
C GLN A 179 8.94 5.62 14.99
N ASN A 180 8.35 5.85 13.80
CA ASN A 180 8.16 7.17 13.22
C ASN A 180 6.71 7.40 12.76
N PRO A 181 5.72 7.33 13.65
CA PRO A 181 4.31 7.41 13.27
C PRO A 181 3.95 8.72 12.59
N GLY A 182 4.58 9.84 12.96
CA GLY A 182 4.36 11.16 12.39
C GLY A 182 4.69 11.24 10.90
N LEU A 183 5.68 10.48 10.43
CA LEU A 183 6.09 10.43 9.02
C LEU A 183 5.10 9.64 8.13
N PHE A 184 4.19 8.88 8.73
CA PHE A 184 3.24 8.04 8.01
C PHE A 184 1.78 8.42 8.26
N THR A 185 1.56 9.53 8.96
CA THR A 185 0.22 10.05 9.24
C THR A 185 -0.17 11.05 8.15
N VAL A 186 -1.36 10.88 7.58
CA VAL A 186 -1.96 11.87 6.66
C VAL A 186 -2.45 13.04 7.50
N LEU A 187 -1.91 14.22 7.25
CA LEU A 187 -2.41 15.48 7.79
C LEU A 187 -3.19 16.22 6.71
N THR A 188 -4.29 16.84 7.09
CA THR A 188 -5.18 17.60 6.19
C THR A 188 -5.29 19.04 6.63
N GLY A 189 -5.60 19.94 5.69
CA GLY A 189 -5.81 21.35 6.01
C GLY A 189 -4.52 22.11 6.34
N MET A 190 -3.39 21.68 5.78
CA MET A 190 -2.14 22.46 5.88
C MET A 190 -2.11 23.53 4.79
N ASP A 191 -1.90 24.79 5.18
CA ASP A 191 -1.68 25.86 4.22
C ASP A 191 -0.23 25.78 3.70
N ILE A 192 -0.09 25.54 2.39
CA ILE A 192 1.21 25.45 1.71
C ILE A 192 1.12 26.23 0.41
N ALA A 193 1.94 27.23 0.27
CA ALA A 193 1.97 28.14 -0.88
C ALA A 193 0.57 28.75 -1.19
N GLY A 194 -0.20 29.06 -0.13
CA GLY A 194 -1.54 29.64 -0.20
C GLY A 194 -2.66 28.66 -0.55
N GLU A 195 -2.43 27.37 -0.45
CA GLU A 195 -3.42 26.32 -0.76
C GLU A 195 -3.59 25.33 0.40
N GLN A 196 -4.84 24.88 0.62
CA GLN A 196 -5.12 23.86 1.64
C GLN A 196 -4.77 22.48 1.12
N CYS A 197 -3.77 21.85 1.75
CA CYS A 197 -3.17 20.62 1.28
C CYS A 197 -3.34 19.46 2.26
N GLN A 198 -3.28 18.25 1.70
CA GLN A 198 -3.01 17.02 2.42
C GLN A 198 -1.51 16.71 2.33
N VAL A 199 -0.91 16.24 3.42
CA VAL A 199 0.52 15.91 3.44
C VAL A 199 0.80 14.58 4.14
N VAL A 200 1.89 13.92 3.71
CA VAL A 200 2.47 12.74 4.35
C VAL A 200 3.99 12.80 4.23
N GLY A 201 4.69 12.61 5.33
CA GLY A 201 6.14 12.63 5.37
C GLY A 201 6.70 13.69 6.29
N ASN A 202 7.96 14.06 6.06
CA ASN A 202 8.68 15.04 6.87
C ASN A 202 8.32 16.47 6.45
N ARG A 203 7.41 17.10 7.17
CA ARG A 203 6.99 18.49 6.92
C ARG A 203 8.07 19.55 7.21
N PHE A 204 9.10 19.23 8.01
CA PHE A 204 10.21 20.13 8.26
C PHE A 204 11.07 20.40 7.01
N LEU A 205 10.87 19.64 5.93
CA LEU A 205 11.48 19.94 4.64
C LEU A 205 10.98 21.26 4.05
N LEU A 206 9.80 21.73 4.47
CA LEU A 206 9.28 23.05 4.08
C LEU A 206 10.09 24.20 4.69
N ASP A 207 10.74 23.98 5.83
CA ASP A 207 11.49 24.99 6.56
C ASP A 207 12.95 25.13 6.07
N ILE A 208 13.42 24.21 5.20
CA ILE A 208 14.76 24.27 4.61
C ILE A 208 14.79 25.40 3.55
N PRO A 209 15.69 26.40 3.66
CA PRO A 209 15.69 27.56 2.75
C PRO A 209 16.19 27.23 1.34
N ASP A 210 17.18 26.32 1.19
CA ASP A 210 17.72 25.93 -0.12
C ASP A 210 16.78 24.93 -0.80
N LYS A 211 15.89 25.43 -1.66
CA LYS A 211 14.92 24.61 -2.42
C LYS A 211 15.05 24.90 -3.90
N VAL A 212 14.81 23.89 -4.73
CA VAL A 212 14.79 24.04 -6.17
C VAL A 212 13.61 23.29 -6.79
N ALA A 213 12.89 23.95 -7.71
CA ALA A 213 11.84 23.32 -8.47
C ALA A 213 12.44 22.48 -9.61
N VAL A 214 12.13 21.18 -9.61
CA VAL A 214 12.55 20.24 -10.66
C VAL A 214 11.43 20.11 -11.68
N ILE A 215 11.51 20.92 -12.74
CA ILE A 215 10.52 21.01 -13.81
C ILE A 215 11.23 20.94 -15.16
N VAL A 216 10.78 20.02 -16.00
CA VAL A 216 11.34 19.84 -17.37
C VAL A 216 10.35 20.36 -18.40
N HIS A 217 10.72 21.43 -19.06
CA HIS A 217 9.93 21.98 -20.17
C HIS A 217 10.23 21.25 -21.50
N ARG A 218 9.20 21.07 -22.32
CA ARG A 218 9.32 20.40 -23.64
C ARG A 218 10.27 21.09 -24.61
N ARG A 219 10.63 22.35 -24.35
CA ARG A 219 11.51 23.15 -25.22
C ARG A 219 12.99 23.02 -24.84
N TYR A 220 13.31 22.39 -23.72
CA TYR A 220 14.70 22.24 -23.29
C TYR A 220 15.43 21.26 -24.20
N THR A 221 16.64 21.65 -24.61
CA THR A 221 17.58 20.76 -25.32
C THR A 221 18.11 19.68 -24.37
N ASP A 222 18.80 18.69 -24.92
CA ASP A 222 19.40 17.65 -24.06
C ASP A 222 20.56 18.20 -23.23
N GLU A 223 21.31 19.19 -23.74
CA GLU A 223 22.36 19.89 -23.03
C GLU A 223 21.81 20.74 -21.87
N GLU A 224 20.71 21.48 -22.12
CA GLU A 224 20.00 22.21 -21.05
C GLU A 224 19.48 21.29 -19.96
N ASN A 225 18.88 20.18 -20.36
CA ASN A 225 18.39 19.17 -19.42
C ASN A 225 19.53 18.57 -18.57
N ALA A 226 20.68 18.26 -19.21
CA ALA A 226 21.83 17.71 -18.51
C ALA A 226 22.39 18.72 -17.49
N ARG A 227 22.52 20.00 -17.86
CA ARG A 227 22.97 21.08 -16.97
C ARG A 227 22.04 21.29 -15.79
N LEU A 228 20.73 21.38 -16.06
CA LEU A 228 19.71 21.55 -15.00
C LEU A 228 19.70 20.36 -14.03
N ARG A 229 19.81 19.14 -14.58
CA ARG A 229 19.90 17.93 -13.75
C ARG A 229 21.07 17.99 -12.79
N GLU A 230 22.25 18.39 -13.24
CA GLU A 230 23.41 18.57 -12.36
C GLU A 230 23.19 19.64 -11.28
N GLU A 231 22.54 20.74 -11.65
CA GLU A 231 22.22 21.84 -10.73
C GLU A 231 21.25 21.37 -9.64
N TRP A 232 20.17 20.66 -10.01
CA TRP A 232 19.22 20.09 -9.06
C TRP A 232 19.86 19.08 -8.13
N LEU A 233 20.67 18.15 -8.65
CA LEU A 233 21.36 17.17 -7.80
C LEU A 233 22.39 17.80 -6.87
N ARG A 234 23.08 18.88 -7.31
CA ARG A 234 23.96 19.66 -6.43
C ARG A 234 23.22 20.36 -5.29
N CYS A 235 21.99 20.83 -5.51
CA CYS A 235 21.14 21.34 -4.44
C CYS A 235 20.90 20.25 -3.39
N GLY A 236 20.46 19.04 -3.83
CA GLY A 236 20.26 17.91 -2.93
C GLY A 236 21.52 17.47 -2.17
N GLU A 237 22.68 17.48 -2.85
CA GLU A 237 23.97 17.12 -2.26
C GLU A 237 24.38 18.09 -1.11
N ARG A 238 24.01 19.36 -1.22
CA ARG A 238 24.22 20.35 -0.15
C ARG A 238 23.19 20.30 0.98
N GLY A 239 22.26 19.35 0.94
CA GLY A 239 21.15 19.22 1.91
C GLY A 239 19.93 20.07 1.58
N GLY A 240 19.90 20.71 0.43
CA GLY A 240 18.72 21.40 -0.09
C GLY A 240 17.61 20.43 -0.49
N VAL A 241 16.47 20.97 -0.93
CA VAL A 241 15.24 20.21 -1.23
C VAL A 241 14.89 20.31 -2.70
N LEU A 242 14.66 19.16 -3.32
CA LEU A 242 14.13 19.06 -4.68
C LEU A 242 12.60 19.04 -4.61
N VAL A 243 11.93 20.00 -5.26
CA VAL A 243 10.46 20.11 -5.28
C VAL A 243 9.95 19.76 -6.68
N SER A 244 9.11 18.75 -6.84
CA SER A 244 8.61 18.33 -8.15
C SER A 244 7.27 17.61 -8.07
N ALA A 245 6.51 17.68 -9.16
CA ALA A 245 5.34 16.86 -9.40
C ALA A 245 5.65 15.54 -10.12
N ALA A 246 6.89 15.31 -10.55
CA ALA A 246 7.32 14.12 -11.27
C ALA A 246 6.44 13.79 -12.49
N ILE A 247 6.11 14.78 -13.30
CA ILE A 247 5.19 14.63 -14.44
C ILE A 247 5.91 13.94 -15.59
N SER A 248 7.06 14.51 -16.01
CA SER A 248 7.82 14.00 -17.14
C SER A 248 8.71 12.79 -16.77
N PRO A 249 9.09 11.95 -17.75
CA PRO A 249 10.06 10.87 -17.52
C PRO A 249 11.41 11.37 -16.97
N LYS A 250 11.91 12.51 -17.46
CA LYS A 250 13.18 13.11 -17.02
C LYS A 250 13.09 13.60 -15.54
N GLU A 251 11.98 14.22 -15.14
CA GLU A 251 11.76 14.58 -13.72
C GLU A 251 11.75 13.34 -12.82
N LYS A 252 11.04 12.27 -13.24
CA LYS A 252 11.00 11.00 -12.50
C LYS A 252 12.37 10.36 -12.34
N GLU A 253 13.23 10.47 -13.35
CA GLU A 253 14.60 9.98 -13.31
C GLU A 253 15.43 10.75 -12.28
N VAL A 254 15.39 12.09 -12.32
CA VAL A 254 16.08 12.95 -11.34
C VAL A 254 15.63 12.63 -9.92
N LEU A 255 14.32 12.53 -9.67
CA LEU A 255 13.82 12.23 -8.33
C LEU A 255 14.17 10.81 -7.86
N ARG A 256 14.19 9.83 -8.76
CA ARG A 256 14.61 8.47 -8.41
C ARG A 256 16.08 8.44 -7.99
N GLU A 257 16.94 9.15 -8.72
CA GLU A 257 18.33 9.29 -8.34
C GLU A 257 18.50 10.05 -7.03
N ALA A 258 17.79 11.15 -6.82
CA ALA A 258 17.79 11.88 -5.58
C ALA A 258 17.34 11.01 -4.37
N MET A 259 16.28 10.19 -4.55
CA MET A 259 15.84 9.24 -3.53
C MET A 259 16.90 8.18 -3.19
N SER A 260 17.57 7.64 -4.22
CA SER A 260 18.63 6.64 -4.01
C SER A 260 19.83 7.19 -3.27
N ARG A 261 20.15 8.47 -3.49
CA ARG A 261 21.21 9.19 -2.78
C ARG A 261 20.81 9.72 -1.40
N GLY A 262 19.52 9.62 -1.03
CA GLY A 262 18.98 10.08 0.23
C GLY A 262 18.82 11.60 0.32
N TYR A 263 18.65 12.29 -0.80
CA TYR A 263 18.42 13.73 -0.84
C TYR A 263 16.98 14.08 -0.42
N ASN A 264 16.81 15.29 0.07
CA ASN A 264 15.51 15.80 0.51
C ASN A 264 14.59 16.09 -0.69
N ILE A 265 13.37 15.61 -0.64
CA ILE A 265 12.40 15.72 -1.72
C ILE A 265 11.04 16.16 -1.20
N ILE A 266 10.44 17.14 -1.83
CA ILE A 266 9.01 17.46 -1.75
C ILE A 266 8.36 17.00 -3.05
N LEU A 267 7.47 16.00 -2.97
CA LEU A 267 6.79 15.40 -4.10
C LEU A 267 5.31 15.84 -4.13
N LEU A 268 4.94 16.59 -5.16
CA LEU A 268 3.57 16.99 -5.38
C LEU A 268 2.78 15.87 -6.06
N ARG A 269 1.58 15.57 -5.58
CA ARG A 269 0.75 14.45 -6.02
C ARG A 269 -0.52 14.93 -6.72
N GLU A 270 -0.91 14.20 -7.74
CA GLU A 270 -2.12 14.45 -8.55
C GLU A 270 -3.43 13.94 -7.93
N ASN A 271 -3.34 13.20 -6.84
CA ASN A 271 -4.49 12.66 -6.12
C ASN A 271 -4.19 12.68 -4.62
N GLY A 272 -5.20 13.01 -3.82
CA GLY A 272 -5.10 13.04 -2.36
C GLY A 272 -4.77 11.67 -1.74
N PHE A 273 -4.71 11.64 -0.42
CA PHE A 273 -4.33 10.45 0.32
C PHE A 273 -5.54 9.83 1.01
N PRO A 274 -5.80 8.52 0.82
CA PRO A 274 -6.80 7.83 1.61
C PRO A 274 -6.40 7.79 3.09
N LYS A 275 -7.35 7.70 4.00
CA LYS A 275 -7.15 7.71 5.47
C LYS A 275 -6.05 6.74 5.97
N LEU A 276 -5.86 5.61 5.29
CA LEU A 276 -4.83 4.62 5.62
C LEU A 276 -3.72 4.59 4.55
N TYR A 277 -3.40 5.75 4.00
CA TYR A 277 -2.34 5.85 3.00
C TYR A 277 -1.00 5.34 3.54
N LYS A 278 -0.27 4.64 2.68
CA LYS A 278 1.13 4.28 2.90
C LYS A 278 1.90 4.52 1.60
N PRO A 279 3.01 5.24 1.63
CA PRO A 279 3.93 5.28 0.50
C PRO A 279 4.34 3.85 0.08
N SER A 280 4.69 3.65 -1.16
CA SER A 280 5.11 2.35 -1.69
C SER A 280 6.52 2.40 -2.25
N GLY A 281 7.20 1.25 -2.30
CA GLY A 281 8.55 1.13 -2.86
C GLY A 281 9.53 2.10 -2.20
N GLU A 282 10.39 2.70 -3.01
CA GLU A 282 11.44 3.67 -2.59
C GLU A 282 10.87 4.87 -1.82
N SER A 283 9.66 5.33 -2.15
CA SER A 283 9.00 6.43 -1.43
C SER A 283 8.69 6.06 0.03
N PHE A 284 8.48 4.78 0.35
CA PHE A 284 8.32 4.36 1.74
C PHE A 284 9.62 4.53 2.52
N ASP A 285 10.72 4.06 1.96
CA ASP A 285 12.03 4.13 2.61
C ASP A 285 12.52 5.58 2.73
N ALA A 286 12.28 6.40 1.70
CA ALA A 286 12.58 7.84 1.74
C ALA A 286 11.74 8.57 2.81
N CYS A 287 10.45 8.22 2.94
CA CYS A 287 9.58 8.74 3.99
C CYS A 287 10.08 8.31 5.38
N ALA A 288 10.42 7.03 5.56
CA ALA A 288 10.93 6.49 6.83
C ALA A 288 12.25 7.14 7.28
N ARG A 289 13.12 7.50 6.32
CA ARG A 289 14.37 8.24 6.59
C ARG A 289 14.15 9.74 6.84
N GLY A 290 12.93 10.24 6.71
CA GLY A 290 12.61 11.64 6.89
C GLY A 290 13.05 12.55 5.73
N VAL A 291 13.42 12.00 4.59
CA VAL A 291 13.88 12.76 3.41
C VAL A 291 12.80 12.97 2.35
N LEU A 292 11.56 12.60 2.64
CA LEU A 292 10.43 12.77 1.73
C LEU A 292 9.23 13.42 2.42
N LEU A 293 8.69 14.45 1.77
CA LEU A 293 7.36 15.00 2.01
C LEU A 293 6.51 14.83 0.76
N GLN A 294 5.32 14.28 0.88
CA GLN A 294 4.34 14.25 -0.20
C GLN A 294 3.23 15.24 0.09
N ILE A 295 2.84 16.04 -0.88
CA ILE A 295 1.84 17.09 -0.77
C ILE A 295 0.80 16.90 -1.89
N CYS A 296 -0.48 17.05 -1.56
CA CYS A 296 -1.55 17.09 -2.56
C CYS A 296 -2.55 18.22 -2.24
N PRO A 297 -2.83 19.11 -3.18
CA PRO A 297 -3.83 20.17 -3.00
C PRO A 297 -5.27 19.69 -3.27
N TRP A 298 -5.48 18.42 -3.61
CA TRP A 298 -6.81 17.88 -3.92
C TRP A 298 -7.22 16.79 -2.95
N GLU A 299 -8.53 16.58 -2.87
CA GLU A 299 -9.11 15.45 -2.14
C GLU A 299 -8.85 14.11 -2.84
N PHE A 300 -8.86 13.04 -2.04
CA PHE A 300 -8.67 11.69 -2.55
C PHE A 300 -9.90 11.20 -3.33
N HIS A 301 -9.66 10.59 -4.49
CA HIS A 301 -10.67 9.86 -5.25
C HIS A 301 -10.18 8.45 -5.64
N TYR A 302 -11.11 7.49 -5.68
CA TYR A 302 -10.81 6.09 -6.00
C TYR A 302 -10.66 5.81 -7.50
N GLU A 303 -11.23 6.66 -8.34
CA GLU A 303 -11.17 6.51 -9.78
C GLU A 303 -9.76 6.76 -10.30
N LYS A 304 -9.28 5.88 -11.19
CA LYS A 304 -8.05 6.16 -11.95
C LYS A 304 -8.35 7.24 -12.99
N LYS A 305 -7.92 8.44 -12.71
CA LYS A 305 -8.00 9.57 -13.65
C LYS A 305 -6.61 9.82 -14.23
N VAL A 306 -6.57 10.13 -15.51
CA VAL A 306 -5.35 10.62 -16.15
C VAL A 306 -5.19 12.09 -15.74
N ILE A 307 -3.99 12.46 -15.30
CA ILE A 307 -3.69 13.85 -14.94
C ILE A 307 -3.92 14.78 -16.15
N THR A 308 -4.67 15.83 -15.94
CA THR A 308 -4.95 16.83 -16.98
C THR A 308 -3.81 17.81 -17.13
N ARG A 309 -3.75 18.48 -18.30
CA ARG A 309 -2.77 19.55 -18.53
C ARG A 309 -2.89 20.69 -17.52
N ALA A 310 -4.11 21.05 -17.15
CA ALA A 310 -4.36 22.08 -16.13
C ALA A 310 -3.76 21.68 -14.77
N GLN A 311 -3.97 20.45 -14.34
CA GLN A 311 -3.37 19.92 -13.11
C GLN A 311 -1.83 19.89 -13.18
N CYS A 312 -1.25 19.51 -14.33
CA CYS A 312 0.20 19.55 -14.51
C CYS A 312 0.76 20.98 -14.33
N LEU A 313 0.12 21.96 -14.95
CA LEU A 313 0.53 23.36 -14.84
C LEU A 313 0.37 23.89 -13.43
N HIS A 314 -0.72 23.53 -12.76
CA HIS A 314 -0.98 23.91 -11.37
C HIS A 314 0.08 23.36 -10.41
N LEU A 315 0.41 22.06 -10.52
CA LEU A 315 1.46 21.43 -9.68
C LEU A 315 2.84 22.02 -9.95
N ASN A 316 3.18 22.34 -11.20
CA ASN A 316 4.45 22.99 -11.52
C ASN A 316 4.52 24.39 -10.92
N ALA A 317 3.45 25.21 -11.05
CA ALA A 317 3.40 26.52 -10.41
C ALA A 317 3.48 26.44 -8.89
N MET A 318 2.86 25.42 -8.28
CA MET A 318 2.97 25.17 -6.85
C MET A 318 4.41 24.78 -6.46
N ALA A 319 5.09 23.94 -7.26
CA ALA A 319 6.50 23.59 -7.02
C ALA A 319 7.41 24.82 -7.05
N GLU A 320 7.18 25.74 -8.01
CA GLU A 320 7.92 27.01 -8.10
C GLU A 320 7.67 27.89 -6.86
N ARG A 321 6.42 28.04 -6.43
CA ARG A 321 6.09 28.83 -5.21
C ARG A 321 6.76 28.25 -3.97
N ILE A 322 6.68 26.92 -3.75
CA ILE A 322 7.33 26.26 -2.61
C ILE A 322 8.85 26.45 -2.65
N ALA A 323 9.45 26.48 -3.85
CA ALA A 323 10.90 26.69 -3.99
C ALA A 323 11.33 28.13 -3.73
N VAL A 324 10.45 29.13 -3.93
CA VAL A 324 10.74 30.56 -3.75
C VAL A 324 10.43 31.04 -2.31
N ASP A 325 9.41 30.46 -1.67
CA ASP A 325 8.96 30.85 -0.33
C ASP A 325 9.90 30.34 0.81
N GLY A 326 11.13 29.97 0.50
CA GLY A 326 12.16 29.46 1.42
C GLY A 326 13.18 30.50 1.87
#